data_6c3ce1d3e296e6c4e31cca2ca710747e
#
_entry.id   6c3ce1d3e296e6c4e31cca2ca710747e
#
_cell.length_a   1.000
_cell.length_b   1.000
_cell.length_c   1.000
_cell.angle_alpha   90.00
_cell.angle_beta   90.00
_cell.angle_gamma   90.00
#
_symmetry.space_group_name_H-M   'P 1'
#
loop_
_entity.id
_entity.type
_entity.pdbx_description
1 polymer ?
#
loop_
_entity_poly.entity_id
_entity_poly.type
_entity_poly.pdbx_seq_one_letter_code
_entity_poly.pdbx_strand_id
1 'polypeptide(L)'
;MLILGRRARTAAYAQIENQPGRSGAVLNSIRRGWIVEEQPVAANRAQDVVFRAVGKPGIVLVTEGPWSRVKPLVEKEKKNLRIVTPNVPVHVIQTGHDEGQVDLKDLEKTMKRLPKVMKEQGNDVRLTNEEMHKVSQRLQTMSNMRNPMRAMPKGIDPMRARPDRRAMRGR
;
A
#
# COMPACT_ATOMS: atom_id res chain seq x y z
N MET A 1 -19.00 -17.69 -21.95
CA MET A 1 -17.83 -16.77 -22.06
C MET A 1 -17.15 -16.35 -20.73
N LEU A 2 -17.69 -16.70 -19.56
CA LEU A 2 -17.10 -16.31 -18.24
C LEU A 2 -15.93 -17.19 -17.76
N ILE A 3 -15.74 -18.37 -18.33
CA ILE A 3 -14.74 -19.36 -17.87
C ILE A 3 -13.33 -19.05 -18.40
N LEU A 4 -13.21 -18.48 -19.60
CA LEU A 4 -11.91 -18.10 -20.18
C LEU A 4 -11.22 -16.97 -19.37
N GLY A 5 -11.97 -16.01 -18.87
CA GLY A 5 -11.39 -14.89 -18.09
C GLY A 5 -10.79 -15.31 -16.74
N ARG A 6 -11.34 -16.34 -16.10
CA ARG A 6 -10.81 -16.88 -14.84
C ARG A 6 -9.50 -17.64 -15.03
N ARG A 7 -9.41 -18.48 -16.07
CA ARG A 7 -8.20 -19.25 -16.39
C ARG A 7 -7.03 -18.35 -16.81
N ALA A 8 -7.31 -17.31 -17.61
CA ALA A 8 -6.28 -16.35 -18.03
C ALA A 8 -5.73 -15.54 -16.82
N ARG A 9 -6.57 -15.15 -15.87
CA ARG A 9 -6.12 -14.50 -14.64
C ARG A 9 -5.28 -15.42 -13.76
N THR A 10 -5.67 -16.67 -13.59
CA THR A 10 -4.91 -17.66 -12.79
C THR A 10 -3.52 -17.90 -13.40
N ALA A 11 -3.42 -18.01 -14.72
CA ALA A 11 -2.13 -18.14 -15.41
C ALA A 11 -1.25 -16.89 -15.27
N ALA A 12 -1.84 -15.70 -15.34
CA ALA A 12 -1.12 -14.43 -15.12
C ALA A 12 -0.58 -14.33 -13.70
N TYR A 13 -1.35 -14.74 -12.67
CA TYR A 13 -0.88 -14.77 -11.30
C TYR A 13 0.28 -15.75 -11.08
N ALA A 14 0.24 -16.93 -11.70
CA ALA A 14 1.32 -17.90 -11.61
C ALA A 14 2.66 -17.38 -12.17
N GLN A 15 2.63 -16.53 -13.19
CA GLN A 15 3.85 -15.93 -13.75
C GLN A 15 4.51 -14.90 -12.82
N ILE A 16 3.74 -14.19 -12.01
CA ILE A 16 4.28 -13.17 -11.08
C ILE A 16 4.50 -13.72 -9.67
N GLU A 17 4.08 -14.94 -9.39
CA GLU A 17 4.03 -15.52 -8.04
C GLU A 17 5.41 -15.66 -7.38
N ASN A 18 6.47 -15.75 -8.19
CA ASN A 18 7.86 -15.85 -7.72
C ASN A 18 8.64 -14.54 -7.79
N GLN A 19 7.98 -13.41 -8.14
CA GLN A 19 8.66 -12.12 -8.26
C GLN A 19 8.46 -11.28 -6.99
N PRO A 20 9.50 -10.59 -6.50
CA PRO A 20 9.35 -9.60 -5.42
C PRO A 20 8.40 -8.47 -5.86
N GLY A 21 7.52 -8.03 -4.96
CA GLY A 21 6.55 -6.97 -5.29
C GLY A 21 5.29 -7.47 -5.99
N ARG A 22 5.07 -8.77 -6.06
CA ARG A 22 3.90 -9.40 -6.70
C ARG A 22 2.56 -8.89 -6.17
N SER A 23 2.45 -8.66 -4.86
CA SER A 23 1.24 -8.09 -4.26
C SER A 23 0.98 -6.66 -4.74
N GLY A 24 2.03 -5.89 -4.98
CA GLY A 24 1.93 -4.55 -5.56
C GLY A 24 1.32 -4.60 -6.98
N ALA A 25 1.75 -5.54 -7.81
CA ALA A 25 1.19 -5.73 -9.15
C ALA A 25 -0.30 -6.07 -9.09
N VAL A 26 -0.70 -6.97 -8.18
CA VAL A 26 -2.11 -7.32 -7.97
C VAL A 26 -2.89 -6.13 -7.43
N LEU A 27 -2.38 -5.42 -6.42
CA LEU A 27 -3.02 -4.23 -5.85
C LEU A 27 -3.26 -3.16 -6.93
N ASN A 28 -2.27 -2.88 -7.78
CA ASN A 28 -2.38 -1.90 -8.85
C ASN A 28 -3.40 -2.31 -9.92
N SER A 29 -3.78 -3.58 -10.02
CA SER A 29 -4.88 -4.05 -10.87
C SER A 29 -6.26 -3.80 -10.26
N ILE A 30 -6.35 -3.59 -8.94
CA ILE A 30 -7.61 -3.36 -8.22
C ILE A 30 -7.98 -1.87 -8.31
N ARG A 31 -8.71 -1.50 -9.37
CA ARG A 31 -9.04 -0.09 -9.66
C ARG A 31 -10.31 0.42 -8.99
N ARG A 32 -11.18 -0.45 -8.49
CA ARG A 32 -12.49 -0.04 -7.96
C ARG A 32 -12.54 -0.07 -6.44
N GLY A 33 -12.82 1.09 -5.84
CA GLY A 33 -13.08 1.21 -4.41
C GLY A 33 -11.83 1.23 -3.53
N TRP A 34 -10.64 1.34 -4.13
CA TRP A 34 -9.37 1.40 -3.44
C TRP A 34 -8.44 2.45 -4.07
N ILE A 35 -7.74 3.20 -3.24
CA ILE A 35 -6.64 4.07 -3.63
C ILE A 35 -5.37 3.35 -3.19
N VAL A 36 -4.60 2.87 -4.17
CA VAL A 36 -3.40 2.06 -3.94
C VAL A 36 -2.17 2.92 -4.11
N GLU A 37 -1.19 2.81 -3.22
CA GLU A 37 0.13 3.39 -3.42
C GLU A 37 0.94 2.50 -4.36
N GLU A 38 1.49 3.11 -5.42
CA GLU A 38 2.25 2.38 -6.45
C GLU A 38 3.51 1.71 -5.91
N GLN A 39 4.12 2.32 -4.87
CA GLN A 39 5.35 1.83 -4.28
C GLN A 39 5.13 1.28 -2.87
N PRO A 40 5.94 0.30 -2.44
CA PRO A 40 5.86 -0.21 -1.08
C PRO A 40 6.17 0.91 -0.07
N VAL A 41 5.40 0.98 1.01
CA VAL A 41 5.58 1.97 2.08
C VAL A 41 6.72 1.59 3.04
N ALA A 42 7.07 0.31 3.09
CA ALA A 42 8.22 -0.20 3.82
C ALA A 42 8.82 -1.41 3.09
N ALA A 43 10.12 -1.55 3.20
CA ALA A 43 10.87 -2.70 2.68
C ALA A 43 12.09 -2.96 3.56
N ASN A 44 12.61 -4.20 3.52
CA ASN A 44 13.87 -4.57 4.16
C ASN A 44 14.90 -5.05 3.12
N ARG A 45 16.12 -5.37 3.60
CA ARG A 45 17.20 -5.87 2.72
C ARG A 45 16.92 -7.26 2.12
N ALA A 46 16.04 -8.03 2.74
CA ALA A 46 15.62 -9.36 2.26
C ALA A 46 14.49 -9.28 1.23
N GLN A 47 14.16 -8.06 0.73
CA GLN A 47 13.09 -7.79 -0.22
C GLN A 47 11.68 -8.12 0.31
N ASP A 48 11.52 -8.28 1.62
CA ASP A 48 10.18 -8.29 2.19
C ASP A 48 9.61 -6.88 2.14
N VAL A 49 8.36 -6.76 1.75
CA VAL A 49 7.73 -5.46 1.46
C VAL A 49 6.37 -5.32 2.10
N VAL A 50 5.98 -4.08 2.36
CA VAL A 50 4.65 -3.69 2.83
C VAL A 50 4.07 -2.69 1.85
N PHE A 51 2.94 -3.02 1.25
CA PHE A 51 2.12 -2.12 0.44
C PHE A 51 0.97 -1.56 1.24
N ARG A 52 0.43 -0.43 0.78
CA ARG A 52 -0.68 0.24 1.43
C ARG A 52 -1.77 0.60 0.43
N ALA A 53 -3.02 0.36 0.82
CA ALA A 53 -4.20 0.79 0.09
C ALA A 53 -5.20 1.43 1.05
N VAL A 54 -5.96 2.41 0.57
CA VAL A 54 -7.05 3.08 1.30
C VAL A 54 -8.36 2.73 0.63
N GLY A 55 -9.32 2.25 1.39
CA GLY A 55 -10.65 1.88 0.92
C GLY A 55 -11.74 2.24 1.92
N LYS A 56 -12.98 1.91 1.59
CA LYS A 56 -14.12 2.12 2.50
C LYS A 56 -13.95 1.45 3.87
N PRO A 57 -13.30 0.26 3.99
CA PRO A 57 -13.03 -0.35 5.28
C PRO A 57 -11.94 0.34 6.10
N GLY A 58 -11.19 1.28 5.52
CA GLY A 58 -10.04 1.91 6.14
C GLY A 58 -8.74 1.69 5.36
N ILE A 59 -7.63 1.61 6.07
CA ILE A 59 -6.29 1.39 5.51
C ILE A 59 -5.99 -0.11 5.54
N VAL A 60 -5.48 -0.64 4.44
CA VAL A 60 -5.03 -2.02 4.34
C VAL A 60 -3.53 -2.04 4.09
N LEU A 61 -2.80 -2.76 4.93
CA LEU A 61 -1.40 -3.08 4.75
C LEU A 61 -1.30 -4.50 4.20
N VAL A 62 -0.73 -4.64 3.02
CA VAL A 62 -0.51 -5.94 2.36
C VAL A 62 0.97 -6.24 2.42
N THR A 63 1.34 -7.40 2.98
CA THR A 63 2.74 -7.76 3.22
C THR A 63 3.17 -8.95 2.39
N GLU A 64 4.42 -8.92 1.93
CA GLU A 64 5.11 -10.07 1.34
C GLU A 64 6.32 -10.43 2.20
N GLY A 65 6.48 -11.70 2.47
CA GLY A 65 7.57 -12.26 3.25
C GLY A 65 7.11 -12.93 4.56
N PRO A 66 8.00 -13.67 5.22
CA PRO A 66 7.72 -14.34 6.47
C PRO A 66 7.31 -13.34 7.56
N TRP A 67 6.29 -13.71 8.34
CA TRP A 67 5.75 -12.82 9.37
C TRP A 67 6.79 -12.32 10.36
N SER A 68 7.73 -13.15 10.75
CA SER A 68 8.82 -12.79 11.67
C SER A 68 9.62 -11.58 11.18
N ARG A 69 9.81 -11.44 9.86
CA ARG A 69 10.57 -10.34 9.26
C ARG A 69 9.72 -9.13 8.89
N VAL A 70 8.46 -9.34 8.49
CA VAL A 70 7.59 -8.22 8.09
C VAL A 70 6.89 -7.57 9.29
N LYS A 71 6.71 -8.29 10.39
CA LYS A 71 6.06 -7.75 11.61
C LYS A 71 6.65 -6.42 12.09
N PRO A 72 7.99 -6.25 12.22
CA PRO A 72 8.57 -4.96 12.61
C PRO A 72 8.23 -3.82 11.65
N LEU A 73 8.17 -4.10 10.33
CA LEU A 73 7.80 -3.12 9.31
C LEU A 73 6.33 -2.70 9.47
N VAL A 74 5.45 -3.67 9.67
CA VAL A 74 4.02 -3.44 9.90
C VAL A 74 3.79 -2.63 11.18
N GLU A 75 4.42 -2.98 12.28
CA GLU A 75 4.25 -2.25 13.55
C GLU A 75 4.78 -0.81 13.48
N LYS A 76 5.91 -0.61 12.79
CA LYS A 76 6.41 0.73 12.51
C LYS A 76 5.41 1.54 11.70
N GLU A 77 4.85 0.94 10.66
CA GLU A 77 3.86 1.63 9.81
C GLU A 77 2.57 1.91 10.58
N LYS A 78 2.05 0.97 11.38
CA LYS A 78 0.89 1.21 12.24
C LYS A 78 1.09 2.36 13.21
N LYS A 79 2.28 2.50 13.82
CA LYS A 79 2.61 3.66 14.68
C LYS A 79 2.49 4.97 13.91
N ASN A 80 2.98 4.99 12.68
CA ASN A 80 2.89 6.16 11.82
C ASN A 80 1.45 6.52 11.46
N LEU A 81 0.67 5.50 11.11
CA LEU A 81 -0.75 5.66 10.77
C LEU A 81 -1.56 6.20 11.95
N ARG A 82 -1.29 5.75 13.17
CA ARG A 82 -1.95 6.27 14.38
C ARG A 82 -1.71 7.76 14.61
N ILE A 83 -0.56 8.28 14.20
CA ILE A 83 -0.25 9.71 14.33
C ILE A 83 -1.01 10.54 13.30
N VAL A 84 -1.08 10.05 12.06
CA VAL A 84 -1.62 10.81 10.91
C VAL A 84 -3.13 10.61 10.75
N THR A 85 -3.59 9.41 11.06
CA THR A 85 -4.98 8.98 10.85
C THR A 85 -5.48 8.15 12.06
N PRO A 86 -5.56 8.75 13.27
CA PRO A 86 -5.84 7.99 14.51
C PRO A 86 -7.18 7.26 14.49
N ASN A 87 -8.18 7.81 13.79
CA ASN A 87 -9.56 7.28 13.77
C ASN A 87 -9.83 6.38 12.55
N VAL A 88 -8.79 6.04 11.76
CA VAL A 88 -8.96 5.19 10.58
C VAL A 88 -8.53 3.77 10.91
N PRO A 89 -9.41 2.77 10.68
CA PRO A 89 -9.07 1.37 10.88
C PRO A 89 -7.89 0.92 10.03
N VAL A 90 -7.04 0.06 10.61
CA VAL A 90 -5.89 -0.52 9.89
C VAL A 90 -6.01 -2.03 9.89
N HIS A 91 -6.15 -2.61 8.70
CA HIS A 91 -6.17 -4.04 8.47
C HIS A 91 -4.82 -4.51 7.94
N VAL A 92 -4.42 -5.75 8.25
CA VAL A 92 -3.19 -6.36 7.73
C VAL A 92 -3.55 -7.64 7.01
N ILE A 93 -3.08 -7.79 5.78
CA ILE A 93 -3.21 -9.00 4.97
C ILE A 93 -1.81 -9.49 4.64
N GLN A 94 -1.49 -10.71 5.04
CA GLN A 94 -0.25 -11.38 4.69
C GLN A 94 -0.47 -12.18 3.41
N THR A 95 0.34 -11.96 2.38
CA THR A 95 0.27 -12.73 1.14
C THR A 95 1.33 -13.81 1.09
N GLY A 96 0.93 -14.98 0.65
CA GLY A 96 1.79 -16.15 0.52
C GLY A 96 0.98 -17.44 0.52
N HIS A 97 1.66 -18.56 0.75
CA HIS A 97 1.07 -19.90 0.75
C HIS A 97 1.11 -20.58 2.12
N ASP A 98 1.73 -19.95 3.12
CA ASP A 98 1.82 -20.50 4.46
C ASP A 98 0.47 -20.35 5.19
N GLU A 99 0.33 -21.07 6.30
CA GLU A 99 -0.85 -20.99 7.15
C GLU A 99 -1.10 -19.56 7.62
N GLY A 100 -2.34 -19.08 7.47
CA GLY A 100 -2.74 -17.71 7.80
C GLY A 100 -2.41 -16.67 6.75
N GLN A 101 -1.78 -17.05 5.65
CA GLN A 101 -1.52 -16.19 4.50
C GLN A 101 -2.63 -16.30 3.45
N VAL A 102 -2.73 -15.30 2.61
CA VAL A 102 -3.70 -15.20 1.53
C VAL A 102 -3.00 -15.33 0.19
N ASP A 103 -3.44 -16.26 -0.64
CA ASP A 103 -2.96 -16.38 -2.02
C ASP A 103 -3.22 -15.10 -2.80
N LEU A 104 -2.32 -14.76 -3.71
CA LEU A 104 -2.45 -13.56 -4.56
C LEU A 104 -3.76 -13.53 -5.35
N LYS A 105 -4.22 -14.69 -5.83
CA LYS A 105 -5.49 -14.86 -6.56
C LYS A 105 -6.73 -14.48 -5.72
N ASP A 106 -6.63 -14.64 -4.39
CA ASP A 106 -7.71 -14.37 -3.44
C ASP A 106 -7.59 -13.01 -2.74
N LEU A 107 -6.48 -12.28 -2.97
CA LEU A 107 -6.21 -10.99 -2.34
C LEU A 107 -7.35 -9.98 -2.56
N GLU A 108 -7.79 -9.78 -3.80
CA GLU A 108 -8.89 -8.87 -4.13
C GLU A 108 -10.19 -9.27 -3.42
N LYS A 109 -10.49 -10.56 -3.37
CA LYS A 109 -11.68 -11.10 -2.69
C LYS A 109 -11.62 -10.88 -1.19
N THR A 110 -10.44 -11.11 -0.59
CA THR A 110 -10.19 -10.88 0.84
C THR A 110 -10.35 -9.41 1.19
N MET A 111 -9.77 -8.50 0.40
CA MET A 111 -9.94 -7.06 0.59
C MET A 111 -11.41 -6.62 0.51
N LYS A 112 -12.19 -7.17 -0.43
CA LYS A 112 -13.63 -6.88 -0.56
C LYS A 112 -14.47 -7.40 0.60
N ARG A 113 -13.99 -8.41 1.33
CA ARG A 113 -14.67 -9.00 2.49
C ARG A 113 -14.31 -8.34 3.82
N LEU A 114 -13.33 -7.45 3.83
CA LEU A 114 -13.00 -6.71 5.04
C LEU A 114 -14.24 -6.00 5.59
N PRO A 115 -14.39 -5.96 6.93
CA PRO A 115 -15.52 -5.30 7.55
C PRO A 115 -15.53 -3.84 7.11
N LYS A 116 -16.62 -3.46 6.43
CA LYS A 116 -16.82 -2.10 5.91
C LYS A 116 -17.25 -1.13 6.99
N VAL A 117 -17.37 -1.64 8.20
CA VAL A 117 -17.95 -0.96 9.32
C VAL A 117 -17.11 -1.29 10.54
N MET A 118 -16.53 -0.28 11.16
CA MET A 118 -16.01 -0.41 12.53
C MET A 118 -17.06 0.12 13.49
N LYS A 119 -17.40 -0.71 14.47
CA LYS A 119 -18.18 -0.28 15.61
C LYS A 119 -17.27 0.48 16.56
N GLU A 120 -17.16 1.78 16.39
CA GLU A 120 -16.59 2.65 17.40
C GLU A 120 -17.75 3.34 18.11
N GLN A 121 -17.92 3.07 19.40
CA GLN A 121 -18.96 3.65 20.25
C GLN A 121 -20.41 3.48 19.73
N GLY A 122 -20.70 2.34 19.05
CA GLY A 122 -22.03 2.06 18.54
C GLY A 122 -22.35 2.64 17.16
N ASN A 123 -21.42 3.37 16.53
CA ASN A 123 -21.59 3.90 15.19
C ASN A 123 -20.73 3.15 14.17
N ASP A 124 -21.36 2.87 13.02
CA ASP A 124 -20.73 2.25 11.88
C ASP A 124 -19.80 3.28 11.17
N VAL A 125 -18.51 3.22 11.40
CA VAL A 125 -17.53 4.11 10.72
C VAL A 125 -17.13 3.50 9.39
N ARG A 126 -17.50 4.17 8.32
CA ARG A 126 -17.16 3.81 6.95
C ARG A 126 -16.65 5.05 6.23
N LEU A 127 -15.48 4.95 5.62
CA LEU A 127 -14.95 6.06 4.85
C LEU A 127 -15.80 6.35 3.61
N THR A 128 -16.14 7.60 3.42
CA THR A 128 -16.67 8.11 2.16
C THR A 128 -15.57 8.23 1.11
N ASN A 129 -15.92 8.41 -0.15
CA ASN A 129 -14.91 8.59 -1.20
C ASN A 129 -14.03 9.83 -0.95
N GLU A 130 -14.61 10.92 -0.44
CA GLU A 130 -13.87 12.14 -0.10
C GLU A 130 -12.88 11.91 1.06
N GLU A 131 -13.32 11.21 2.09
CA GLU A 131 -12.46 10.86 3.22
C GLU A 131 -11.33 9.93 2.79
N MET A 132 -11.57 8.96 1.91
CA MET A 132 -10.53 8.11 1.34
C MET A 132 -9.47 8.96 0.62
N HIS A 133 -9.87 9.95 -0.17
CA HIS A 133 -8.92 10.85 -0.84
C HIS A 133 -8.14 11.70 0.16
N LYS A 134 -8.80 12.29 1.16
CA LYS A 134 -8.14 13.08 2.22
C LYS A 134 -7.13 12.24 3.01
N VAL A 135 -7.51 11.02 3.38
CA VAL A 135 -6.63 10.05 4.06
C VAL A 135 -5.43 9.74 3.17
N SER A 136 -5.66 9.37 1.91
CA SER A 136 -4.60 9.06 0.96
C SER A 136 -3.61 10.22 0.78
N GLN A 137 -4.10 11.45 0.62
CA GLN A 137 -3.25 12.65 0.50
C GLN A 137 -2.37 12.87 1.74
N ARG A 138 -2.95 12.76 2.95
CA ARG A 138 -2.17 12.88 4.20
C ARG A 138 -1.07 11.82 4.29
N LEU A 139 -1.39 10.59 3.90
CA LEU A 139 -0.43 9.48 3.92
C LEU A 139 0.68 9.65 2.88
N GLN A 140 0.36 10.16 1.69
CA GLN A 140 1.36 10.48 0.66
C GLN A 140 2.30 11.60 1.14
N THR A 141 1.75 12.66 1.74
CA THR A 141 2.57 13.75 2.32
C THR A 141 3.52 13.21 3.37
N MET A 142 3.05 12.34 4.27
CA MET A 142 3.90 11.69 5.27
C MET A 142 5.00 10.83 4.62
N SER A 143 4.66 10.04 3.60
CA SER A 143 5.60 9.19 2.87
C SER A 143 6.68 10.02 2.16
N ASN A 144 6.29 11.15 1.56
CA ASN A 144 7.20 12.06 0.88
C ASN A 144 8.15 12.77 1.85
N MET A 145 7.65 13.20 3.02
CA MET A 145 8.49 13.80 4.07
C MET A 145 9.56 12.83 4.59
N ARG A 146 9.24 11.54 4.66
CA ARG A 146 10.19 10.51 5.12
C ARG A 146 11.17 10.07 4.08
N ASN A 147 10.79 10.14 2.82
CA ASN A 147 11.63 9.79 1.69
C ASN A 147 11.48 10.87 0.59
N PRO A 148 12.26 11.97 0.68
CA PRO A 148 12.20 13.05 -0.29
C PRO A 148 12.45 12.61 -1.73
N MET A 149 13.20 11.49 -1.92
CA MET A 149 13.44 10.89 -3.23
C MET A 149 12.15 10.42 -3.92
N ARG A 150 11.10 10.09 -3.15
CA ARG A 150 9.78 9.72 -3.71
C ARG A 150 9.01 10.91 -4.27
N ALA A 151 9.27 12.10 -3.76
CA ALA A 151 8.63 13.33 -4.20
C ALA A 151 9.25 13.90 -5.49
N MET A 152 10.42 13.39 -5.90
CA MET A 152 11.09 13.83 -7.11
C MET A 152 10.43 13.27 -8.36
N PRO A 153 10.21 14.10 -9.40
CA PRO A 153 9.76 13.62 -10.70
C PRO A 153 10.74 12.58 -11.26
N LYS A 154 10.21 11.53 -11.89
CA LYS A 154 11.01 10.50 -12.56
C LYS A 154 11.91 11.18 -13.61
N GLY A 155 13.23 10.96 -13.52
CA GLY A 155 14.21 11.49 -14.48
C GLY A 155 15.13 12.61 -13.96
N ILE A 156 14.93 13.10 -12.73
CA ILE A 156 15.84 14.06 -12.11
C ILE A 156 16.83 13.29 -11.23
N ASP A 157 18.10 13.26 -11.66
CA ASP A 157 19.21 12.74 -10.87
C ASP A 157 19.62 13.80 -9.84
N PRO A 158 19.41 13.57 -8.52
CA PRO A 158 19.73 14.55 -7.49
C PRO A 158 21.24 14.86 -7.39
N MET A 159 22.09 13.94 -7.86
CA MET A 159 23.54 14.15 -7.92
C MET A 159 23.97 15.05 -9.09
N ARG A 160 23.11 15.23 -10.10
CA ARG A 160 23.35 16.11 -11.26
C ARG A 160 22.68 17.47 -11.15
N ALA A 161 21.82 17.69 -10.19
CA ALA A 161 21.25 18.99 -9.88
C ALA A 161 22.35 19.90 -9.32
N ARG A 162 23.09 20.56 -10.21
CA ARG A 162 24.01 21.63 -9.80
C ARG A 162 23.20 22.74 -9.13
N PRO A 163 23.53 23.15 -7.89
CA PRO A 163 22.88 24.30 -7.28
C PRO A 163 23.10 25.51 -8.19
N ASP A 164 22.00 26.17 -8.55
CA ASP A 164 22.04 27.38 -9.36
C ASP A 164 22.74 28.48 -8.55
N ARG A 165 24.03 28.66 -8.81
CA ARG A 165 24.87 29.68 -8.16
C ARG A 165 24.39 31.11 -8.41
N ARG A 166 23.48 31.32 -9.38
CA ARG A 166 22.88 32.65 -9.62
C ARG A 166 21.79 32.99 -8.60
N ALA A 167 21.06 32.01 -8.09
CA ALA A 167 20.05 32.23 -7.06
C ALA A 167 20.65 32.59 -5.68
N MET A 168 21.93 32.26 -5.43
CA MET A 168 22.61 32.59 -4.18
C MET A 168 23.30 33.96 -4.17
N ARG A 169 23.42 34.65 -5.29
CA ARG A 169 23.84 36.06 -5.31
C ARG A 169 22.60 36.91 -5.26
N GLY A 170 22.03 37.07 -4.04
CA GLY A 170 21.08 38.12 -3.74
C GLY A 170 21.64 39.49 -4.13
N ARG A 171 20.82 40.26 -4.75
CA ARG A 171 21.02 41.69 -4.95
C ARG A 171 21.12 42.40 -3.61
#